data_c1c8d5307a7497b55540758c9d62faca
#
_entry.id   c1c8d5307a7497b55540758c9d62faca
#
_cell.length_a   1.000
_cell.length_b   1.000
_cell.length_c   1.000
_cell.angle_alpha   90.00
_cell.angle_beta   90.00
_cell.angle_gamma   90.00
#
_symmetry.space_group_name_H-M   'P 1'
#
loop_
_entity.id
_entity.type
_entity.pdbx_description
1 polymer ?
#
loop_
_entity_poly.entity_id
_entity_poly.type
_entity_poly.pdbx_seq_one_letter_code
_entity_poly.pdbx_strand_id
1 'polypeptide(L)'
;MKKYLHFLSLVCLFIFAAVSCGDPTVTVRPNILFISIDDLRPTLGAYDDTVAITPNLDRLSEEGMTFRQTFCQSAVCAPSRASLMTGLRPDSTRVWHLGDKFREINSETVTMPQYFSRYGYYTVNIGKIFHNYMPDSISWDEPDLRPSRYVRSEWLGRDGETFYISEEVNKSQEIKRDSLLKLQPIRYADGWNTGPAWEDADVHDTLYYDGAQTELAKQTLTRLAEKDKPFYLGLGYFRPHLPFAVPKKYWDMYDPDAIPLAPNPDIPKGAPLWTMNSMYELRHYDGFGHIGHPASSYRMSEDTTRILKHGYYASVSYIDALVGDLVNHLKELGIYENTIIIIWGDHGWKLGEHNSWGKMTNYNIDLQVPMIIRYPGQKLRDIETYAITELVDMFPSLCELAGIEVPDYVQGTSFVPLLSDPDLPWKKAAFSQFHRRPKVAADGGRYMGYSINTKEHHYIEWYIWDHTTGKRGEYVKAELYDRLKDPYEKMNIAEMEEYGAVVRK
;
A
#
# COMPACT_ATOMS: atom_id res chain seq x y z
N MET A 1 16.52 0.09 -102.51
CA MET A 1 15.89 -1.25 -102.56
C MET A 1 15.97 -1.87 -101.14
N LYS A 2 14.82 -2.33 -100.68
CA LYS A 2 14.53 -3.12 -99.48
C LYS A 2 14.83 -2.49 -98.14
N LYS A 3 13.73 -1.97 -97.54
CA LYS A 3 13.52 -1.60 -96.17
C LYS A 3 13.43 -2.83 -95.30
N TYR A 4 14.11 -2.84 -94.14
CA TYR A 4 13.76 -3.74 -93.04
C TYR A 4 13.32 -2.95 -91.84
N LEU A 5 12.05 -3.21 -91.50
CA LEU A 5 11.30 -2.64 -90.36
C LEU A 5 11.70 -3.53 -89.18
N HIS A 6 12.26 -2.91 -88.12
CA HIS A 6 12.47 -3.60 -86.84
C HIS A 6 11.35 -3.19 -85.92
N PHE A 7 10.55 -4.19 -85.56
CA PHE A 7 9.52 -4.10 -84.53
C PHE A 7 10.18 -4.21 -83.14
N LEU A 8 10.16 -3.12 -82.37
CA LEU A 8 10.63 -3.15 -80.96
C LEU A 8 9.42 -3.51 -80.11
N SER A 9 9.37 -4.72 -79.55
CA SER A 9 8.40 -5.12 -78.55
C SER A 9 8.79 -4.55 -77.20
N LEU A 10 8.05 -3.59 -76.69
CA LEU A 10 8.19 -3.05 -75.31
C LEU A 10 7.47 -4.02 -74.35
N VAL A 11 8.22 -4.81 -73.61
CA VAL A 11 7.69 -5.64 -72.50
C VAL A 11 7.64 -4.75 -71.26
N CYS A 12 6.45 -4.24 -70.91
CA CYS A 12 6.23 -3.61 -69.62
C CYS A 12 6.14 -4.68 -68.54
N LEU A 13 7.21 -4.78 -67.77
CA LEU A 13 7.23 -5.57 -66.50
C LEU A 13 6.49 -4.79 -65.45
N PHE A 14 5.25 -5.14 -65.14
CA PHE A 14 4.52 -4.67 -63.97
C PHE A 14 5.07 -5.42 -62.74
N ILE A 15 5.94 -4.79 -61.99
CA ILE A 15 6.31 -5.24 -60.65
C ILE A 15 5.12 -4.89 -59.72
N PHE A 16 4.30 -5.87 -59.43
CA PHE A 16 3.35 -5.76 -58.28
C PHE A 16 4.19 -5.80 -57.03
N ALA A 17 4.50 -4.62 -56.47
CA ALA A 17 4.89 -4.51 -55.07
C ALA A 17 3.66 -4.90 -54.24
N ALA A 18 3.63 -6.16 -53.77
CA ALA A 18 2.70 -6.55 -52.72
C ALA A 18 3.11 -5.76 -51.45
N VAL A 19 2.47 -4.63 -51.26
CA VAL A 19 2.43 -3.98 -49.96
C VAL A 19 1.65 -4.95 -49.07
N SER A 20 2.37 -5.75 -48.30
CA SER A 20 1.82 -6.49 -47.18
C SER A 20 1.32 -5.44 -46.20
N CYS A 21 0.03 -5.07 -46.28
CA CYS A 21 -0.66 -4.51 -45.16
C CYS A 21 -0.68 -5.61 -44.10
N GLY A 22 0.36 -5.65 -43.28
CA GLY A 22 0.22 -6.30 -41.98
C GLY A 22 -0.95 -5.65 -41.32
N ASP A 23 -1.98 -6.44 -41.02
CA ASP A 23 -3.05 -5.97 -40.11
C ASP A 23 -2.37 -5.30 -38.91
N PRO A 24 -2.80 -4.12 -38.51
CA PRO A 24 -2.31 -3.55 -37.26
C PRO A 24 -2.60 -4.62 -36.20
N THR A 25 -1.55 -5.25 -35.69
CA THR A 25 -1.69 -6.14 -34.55
C THR A 25 -2.40 -5.31 -33.50
N VAL A 26 -3.67 -5.59 -33.30
CA VAL A 26 -4.45 -5.01 -32.20
C VAL A 26 -3.71 -5.48 -30.96
N THR A 27 -2.85 -4.63 -30.43
CA THR A 27 -2.16 -4.93 -29.17
C THR A 27 -3.27 -4.97 -28.13
N VAL A 28 -3.65 -6.17 -27.72
CA VAL A 28 -4.63 -6.39 -26.68
C VAL A 28 -4.07 -5.75 -25.41
N ARG A 29 -4.68 -4.69 -24.93
CA ARG A 29 -4.25 -4.05 -23.68
C ARG A 29 -4.37 -5.05 -22.54
N PRO A 30 -3.37 -5.13 -21.65
CA PRO A 30 -3.41 -6.05 -20.53
C PRO A 30 -4.51 -5.66 -19.54
N ASN A 31 -5.06 -6.66 -18.87
CA ASN A 31 -5.86 -6.43 -17.67
C ASN A 31 -4.96 -5.98 -16.51
N ILE A 32 -5.54 -5.36 -15.50
CA ILE A 32 -4.83 -4.92 -14.31
C ILE A 32 -5.55 -5.49 -13.07
N LEU A 33 -4.81 -6.26 -12.28
CA LEU A 33 -5.18 -6.66 -10.94
C LEU A 33 -4.29 -5.91 -9.95
N PHE A 34 -4.88 -4.90 -9.30
CA PHE A 34 -4.23 -3.96 -8.43
C PHE A 34 -4.55 -4.29 -6.97
N ILE A 35 -3.62 -4.96 -6.26
CA ILE A 35 -3.83 -5.50 -4.92
C ILE A 35 -3.13 -4.63 -3.89
N SER A 36 -3.90 -4.02 -2.99
CA SER A 36 -3.36 -3.37 -1.79
C SER A 36 -3.51 -4.24 -0.57
N ILE A 37 -2.49 -4.23 0.30
CA ILE A 37 -2.50 -4.94 1.59
C ILE A 37 -2.24 -3.91 2.68
N ASP A 38 -3.23 -3.70 3.55
CA ASP A 38 -3.22 -2.65 4.57
C ASP A 38 -2.24 -2.97 5.70
N ASP A 39 -1.42 -2.01 6.12
CA ASP A 39 -0.41 -2.15 7.18
C ASP A 39 0.70 -3.20 6.87
N LEU A 40 0.90 -3.57 5.60
CA LEU A 40 1.93 -4.53 5.23
C LEU A 40 3.30 -3.84 5.12
N ARG A 41 4.20 -4.16 6.02
CA ARG A 41 5.62 -3.85 5.92
C ARG A 41 6.36 -4.95 5.11
N PRO A 42 7.65 -4.78 4.75
CA PRO A 42 8.43 -5.80 4.05
C PRO A 42 8.69 -7.07 4.89
N THR A 43 7.62 -7.73 5.37
CA THR A 43 7.62 -8.93 6.20
C THR A 43 7.13 -10.10 5.34
N LEU A 44 7.93 -10.46 4.34
CA LEU A 44 7.68 -11.52 3.35
C LEU A 44 8.99 -12.29 3.10
N GLY A 45 8.91 -13.57 2.73
CA GLY A 45 10.09 -14.34 2.31
C GLY A 45 10.85 -13.66 1.18
N ALA A 46 10.15 -13.12 0.17
CA ALA A 46 10.71 -12.32 -0.91
C ALA A 46 11.48 -11.06 -0.45
N TYR A 47 11.39 -10.67 0.81
CA TYR A 47 12.12 -9.56 1.44
C TYR A 47 13.11 -10.03 2.51
N ASP A 48 13.51 -11.30 2.47
CA ASP A 48 14.45 -11.94 3.41
C ASP A 48 13.93 -12.01 4.86
N ASP A 49 12.60 -11.89 5.09
CA ASP A 49 12.05 -12.16 6.41
C ASP A 49 12.09 -13.66 6.68
N THR A 50 12.83 -14.05 7.72
CA THR A 50 13.08 -15.46 8.05
C THR A 50 11.96 -16.10 8.87
N VAL A 51 10.96 -15.32 9.28
CA VAL A 51 9.82 -15.77 10.08
C VAL A 51 8.57 -15.90 9.22
N ALA A 52 8.32 -14.95 8.32
CA ALA A 52 7.14 -14.91 7.49
C ALA A 52 7.03 -16.16 6.59
N ILE A 53 5.83 -16.75 6.55
CA ILE A 53 5.52 -17.89 5.68
C ILE A 53 4.59 -17.40 4.58
N THR A 54 5.17 -17.07 3.41
CA THR A 54 4.50 -16.37 2.30
C THR A 54 4.76 -17.01 0.94
N PRO A 55 4.54 -18.33 0.78
CA PRO A 55 4.97 -19.08 -0.42
C PRO A 55 4.30 -18.61 -1.71
N ASN A 56 3.13 -17.98 -1.66
CA ASN A 56 2.42 -17.51 -2.85
C ASN A 56 2.92 -16.15 -3.31
N LEU A 57 3.16 -15.23 -2.39
CA LEU A 57 3.78 -13.92 -2.66
C LEU A 57 5.23 -14.09 -3.10
N ASP A 58 5.96 -15.03 -2.49
CA ASP A 58 7.33 -15.35 -2.86
C ASP A 58 7.38 -15.91 -4.29
N ARG A 59 6.47 -16.82 -4.65
CA ARG A 59 6.34 -17.32 -6.03
C ARG A 59 5.97 -16.22 -7.01
N LEU A 60 5.09 -15.28 -6.64
CA LEU A 60 4.76 -14.16 -7.51
C LEU A 60 5.97 -13.24 -7.71
N SER A 61 6.83 -13.07 -6.70
CA SER A 61 8.12 -12.40 -6.79
C SER A 61 9.06 -13.12 -7.78
N GLU A 62 9.18 -14.45 -7.67
CA GLU A 62 9.98 -15.27 -8.60
C GLU A 62 9.46 -15.19 -10.06
N GLU A 63 8.14 -15.12 -10.25
CA GLU A 63 7.51 -14.93 -11.55
C GLU A 63 7.56 -13.47 -12.04
N GLY A 64 7.94 -12.52 -11.18
CA GLY A 64 7.87 -11.09 -11.38
C GLY A 64 9.15 -10.33 -11.07
N MET A 65 8.98 -9.14 -10.53
CA MET A 65 10.04 -8.27 -10.03
C MET A 65 9.68 -7.72 -8.64
N THR A 66 10.65 -7.74 -7.74
CA THR A 66 10.55 -7.19 -6.38
C THR A 66 11.29 -5.87 -6.27
N PHE A 67 10.63 -4.84 -5.76
CA PHE A 67 11.20 -3.53 -5.49
C PHE A 67 11.58 -3.43 -4.02
N ARG A 68 12.87 -3.51 -3.74
CA ARG A 68 13.42 -3.56 -2.36
C ARG A 68 13.37 -2.21 -1.63
N GLN A 69 13.20 -1.09 -2.33
CA GLN A 69 13.29 0.27 -1.81
C GLN A 69 12.10 1.12 -2.28
N THR A 70 10.87 0.71 -1.94
CA THR A 70 9.66 1.49 -2.23
C THR A 70 9.17 2.20 -0.99
N PHE A 71 8.78 3.47 -1.15
CA PHE A 71 8.35 4.33 -0.03
C PHE A 71 6.97 4.93 -0.28
N CYS A 72 6.16 4.97 0.78
CA CYS A 72 4.90 5.71 0.78
C CYS A 72 5.15 7.22 1.01
N GLN A 73 4.20 8.06 0.59
CA GLN A 73 4.30 9.51 0.77
C GLN A 73 3.90 9.97 2.16
N SER A 74 3.19 9.13 2.90
CA SER A 74 2.83 9.39 4.30
C SER A 74 2.46 8.08 4.98
N ALA A 75 2.97 7.84 6.17
CA ALA A 75 2.75 6.59 6.91
C ALA A 75 1.37 6.53 7.58
N VAL A 76 0.31 6.73 6.79
CA VAL A 76 -1.08 6.54 7.23
C VAL A 76 -2.00 6.34 6.02
N CYS A 77 -2.99 5.47 6.14
CA CYS A 77 -3.77 4.92 5.02
C CYS A 77 -4.34 5.99 4.07
N ALA A 78 -5.14 6.97 4.54
CA ALA A 78 -5.81 7.91 3.63
C ALA A 78 -4.84 8.80 2.85
N PRO A 79 -3.83 9.47 3.44
CA PRO A 79 -2.83 10.24 2.71
C PRO A 79 -1.99 9.42 1.73
N SER A 80 -1.53 8.23 2.15
CA SER A 80 -0.76 7.34 1.28
C SER A 80 -1.56 6.91 0.05
N ARG A 81 -2.77 6.40 0.28
CA ARG A 81 -3.67 5.93 -0.78
C ARG A 81 -4.14 7.06 -1.68
N ALA A 82 -4.47 8.24 -1.13
CA ALA A 82 -4.81 9.42 -1.92
C ALA A 82 -3.65 9.83 -2.84
N SER A 83 -2.41 9.84 -2.32
CA SER A 83 -1.23 10.19 -3.12
C SER A 83 -1.02 9.22 -4.27
N LEU A 84 -1.05 7.91 -4.01
CA LEU A 84 -0.90 6.89 -5.03
C LEU A 84 -2.00 6.98 -6.09
N MET A 85 -3.27 7.03 -5.65
CA MET A 85 -4.43 6.98 -6.54
C MET A 85 -4.61 8.24 -7.39
N THR A 86 -4.06 9.38 -6.96
CA THR A 86 -4.08 10.63 -7.73
C THR A 86 -2.76 10.90 -8.47
N GLY A 87 -1.68 10.20 -8.14
CA GLY A 87 -0.33 10.50 -8.60
C GLY A 87 0.25 11.80 -8.03
N LEU A 88 -0.36 12.35 -6.97
CA LEU A 88 -0.01 13.64 -6.35
C LEU A 88 0.48 13.46 -4.92
N ARG A 89 1.44 14.26 -4.48
CA ARG A 89 1.97 14.23 -3.11
C ARG A 89 0.99 14.85 -2.12
N PRO A 90 1.09 14.57 -0.80
CA PRO A 90 0.13 15.03 0.20
C PRO A 90 -0.08 16.54 0.24
N ASP A 91 0.94 17.36 -0.01
CA ASP A 91 0.79 18.82 -0.06
C ASP A 91 -0.01 19.31 -1.29
N SER A 92 -0.03 18.51 -2.36
CA SER A 92 -0.87 18.77 -3.55
C SER A 92 -2.30 18.29 -3.36
N THR A 93 -2.49 17.12 -2.74
CA THR A 93 -3.83 16.57 -2.45
C THR A 93 -4.49 17.24 -1.25
N ARG A 94 -3.69 17.79 -0.33
CA ARG A 94 -4.07 18.27 1.00
C ARG A 94 -4.76 17.21 1.86
N VAL A 95 -4.45 15.96 1.62
CA VAL A 95 -4.86 14.84 2.46
C VAL A 95 -3.72 14.52 3.41
N TRP A 96 -3.83 14.94 4.66
CA TRP A 96 -2.83 14.71 5.70
C TRP A 96 -3.36 13.84 6.85
N HIS A 97 -4.70 13.68 6.92
CA HIS A 97 -5.42 12.91 7.94
C HIS A 97 -6.33 11.86 7.32
N LEU A 98 -6.80 10.93 8.15
CA LEU A 98 -7.74 9.88 7.75
C LEU A 98 -9.09 10.41 7.26
N GLY A 99 -9.52 11.57 7.75
CA GLY A 99 -10.81 12.19 7.40
C GLY A 99 -10.74 13.19 6.25
N ASP A 100 -9.55 13.52 5.75
CA ASP A 100 -9.41 14.51 4.68
C ASP A 100 -9.79 13.90 3.33
N LYS A 101 -10.39 14.73 2.46
CA LYS A 101 -10.84 14.30 1.14
C LYS A 101 -10.28 15.22 0.06
N PHE A 102 -9.49 14.67 -0.86
CA PHE A 102 -8.88 15.45 -1.94
C PHE A 102 -9.91 16.15 -2.84
N ARG A 103 -11.13 15.59 -2.99
CA ARG A 103 -12.18 16.21 -3.80
C ARG A 103 -12.84 17.43 -3.16
N GLU A 104 -12.74 17.58 -1.85
CA GLU A 104 -13.15 18.82 -1.18
C GLU A 104 -12.17 19.97 -1.47
N ILE A 105 -10.93 19.64 -1.83
CA ILE A 105 -9.91 20.61 -2.21
C ILE A 105 -9.94 20.89 -3.72
N ASN A 106 -10.04 19.83 -4.52
CA ASN A 106 -10.14 19.92 -5.99
C ASN A 106 -11.06 18.80 -6.49
N SER A 107 -12.31 19.16 -6.80
CA SER A 107 -13.33 18.24 -7.33
C SER A 107 -12.93 17.63 -8.67
N GLU A 108 -12.11 18.33 -9.46
CA GLU A 108 -11.68 17.93 -10.80
C GLU A 108 -10.49 16.98 -10.79
N THR A 109 -9.97 16.60 -9.61
CA THR A 109 -8.87 15.63 -9.51
C THR A 109 -9.25 14.31 -10.20
N VAL A 110 -8.45 13.89 -11.16
CA VAL A 110 -8.62 12.63 -11.86
C VAL A 110 -7.78 11.57 -11.20
N THR A 111 -8.42 10.49 -10.77
CA THR A 111 -7.73 9.36 -10.13
C THR A 111 -7.26 8.34 -11.16
N MET A 112 -6.35 7.46 -10.77
CA MET A 112 -5.83 6.41 -11.65
C MET A 112 -6.94 5.54 -12.26
N PRO A 113 -7.87 4.90 -11.52
CA PRO A 113 -8.92 4.11 -12.15
C PRO A 113 -9.84 4.96 -13.05
N GLN A 114 -10.15 6.19 -12.64
CA GLN A 114 -10.92 7.12 -13.48
C GLN A 114 -10.20 7.45 -14.79
N TYR A 115 -8.87 7.57 -14.75
CA TYR A 115 -8.06 7.79 -15.94
C TYR A 115 -8.08 6.57 -16.85
N PHE A 116 -7.90 5.36 -16.28
CA PHE A 116 -7.98 4.10 -17.02
C PHE A 116 -9.37 3.90 -17.68
N SER A 117 -10.46 4.24 -16.98
CA SER A 117 -11.82 4.19 -17.55
C SER A 117 -11.95 5.06 -18.81
N ARG A 118 -11.35 6.27 -18.83
CA ARG A 118 -11.31 7.15 -20.01
C ARG A 118 -10.58 6.53 -21.22
N TYR A 119 -9.66 5.59 -20.95
CA TYR A 119 -8.93 4.86 -21.99
C TYR A 119 -9.56 3.49 -22.32
N GLY A 120 -10.79 3.25 -21.89
CA GLY A 120 -11.60 2.09 -22.27
C GLY A 120 -11.46 0.86 -21.36
N TYR A 121 -10.77 0.97 -20.24
CA TYR A 121 -10.80 -0.05 -19.20
C TYR A 121 -12.14 -0.08 -18.49
N TYR A 122 -12.57 -1.24 -18.04
CA TYR A 122 -13.70 -1.38 -17.14
C TYR A 122 -13.19 -1.46 -15.70
N THR A 123 -13.54 -0.48 -14.88
CA THR A 123 -12.93 -0.29 -13.56
C THR A 123 -13.85 -0.75 -12.43
N VAL A 124 -13.35 -1.56 -11.51
CA VAL A 124 -14.10 -2.13 -10.38
C VAL A 124 -13.29 -2.01 -9.10
N ASN A 125 -13.95 -1.66 -8.00
CA ASN A 125 -13.38 -1.64 -6.67
C ASN A 125 -13.96 -2.74 -5.76
N ILE A 126 -13.08 -3.43 -5.06
CA ILE A 126 -13.45 -4.35 -3.97
C ILE A 126 -12.58 -4.03 -2.76
N GLY A 127 -13.20 -3.66 -1.65
CA GLY A 127 -12.51 -3.42 -0.38
C GLY A 127 -11.70 -2.13 -0.30
N LYS A 128 -10.56 -2.17 0.40
CA LYS A 128 -9.82 -0.97 0.83
C LYS A 128 -8.77 -0.53 -0.19
N ILE A 129 -9.18 0.05 -1.32
CA ILE A 129 -8.26 0.72 -2.28
C ILE A 129 -8.05 2.18 -1.88
N PHE A 130 -9.11 2.96 -1.75
CA PHE A 130 -9.12 4.20 -0.98
C PHE A 130 -9.31 3.90 0.51
N HIS A 131 -9.39 4.93 1.34
CA HIS A 131 -9.63 4.70 2.76
C HIS A 131 -11.09 4.27 3.00
N ASN A 132 -11.28 3.29 3.84
CA ASN A 132 -12.51 2.57 4.22
C ASN A 132 -13.84 3.07 3.61
N TYR A 133 -14.48 4.05 4.25
CA TYR A 133 -15.80 4.58 3.87
C TYR A 133 -15.75 5.75 2.88
N MET A 134 -14.60 5.94 2.25
CA MET A 134 -14.39 6.96 1.21
C MET A 134 -13.90 6.29 -0.09
N PRO A 135 -14.70 5.40 -0.72
CA PRO A 135 -14.25 4.62 -1.88
C PRO A 135 -14.07 5.46 -3.15
N ASP A 136 -14.42 6.75 -3.12
CA ASP A 136 -14.42 7.66 -4.27
C ASP A 136 -15.23 7.09 -5.45
N SER A 137 -16.53 6.97 -5.26
CA SER A 137 -17.45 6.26 -6.19
C SER A 137 -17.33 6.70 -7.66
N ILE A 138 -16.97 7.96 -7.93
CA ILE A 138 -16.80 8.46 -9.30
C ILE A 138 -15.53 7.96 -10.00
N SER A 139 -14.65 7.30 -9.27
CA SER A 139 -13.43 6.67 -9.81
C SER A 139 -13.72 5.34 -10.52
N TRP A 140 -14.91 4.77 -10.35
CA TRP A 140 -15.21 3.39 -10.74
C TRP A 140 -16.44 3.32 -11.63
N ASP A 141 -16.46 2.35 -12.56
CA ASP A 141 -17.61 2.12 -13.44
C ASP A 141 -18.74 1.35 -12.73
N GLU A 142 -18.46 0.74 -11.59
CA GLU A 142 -19.46 0.08 -10.73
C GLU A 142 -19.44 0.66 -9.31
N PRO A 143 -20.55 0.58 -8.56
CA PRO A 143 -20.53 0.83 -7.13
C PRO A 143 -19.50 -0.05 -6.41
N ASP A 144 -18.96 0.44 -5.29
CA ASP A 144 -18.06 -0.31 -4.43
C ASP A 144 -18.64 -1.69 -4.06
N LEU A 145 -17.94 -2.76 -4.42
CA LEU A 145 -18.38 -4.12 -4.16
C LEU A 145 -17.90 -4.60 -2.81
N ARG A 146 -18.81 -5.25 -2.09
CA ARG A 146 -18.54 -5.86 -0.77
C ARG A 146 -19.19 -7.23 -0.67
N PRO A 147 -18.62 -8.17 0.10
CA PRO A 147 -19.27 -9.44 0.32
C PRO A 147 -20.68 -9.25 0.90
N SER A 148 -21.67 -10.03 0.43
CA SER A 148 -23.09 -9.86 0.78
C SER A 148 -23.37 -9.86 2.28
N ARG A 149 -22.60 -10.65 3.04
CA ARG A 149 -22.65 -10.71 4.50
C ARG A 149 -22.34 -9.36 5.17
N TYR A 150 -21.60 -8.47 4.47
CA TYR A 150 -21.09 -7.19 4.99
C TYR A 150 -21.66 -5.97 4.27
N VAL A 151 -22.65 -6.15 3.40
CA VAL A 151 -23.20 -5.06 2.55
C VAL A 151 -23.79 -3.90 3.35
N ARG A 152 -24.33 -4.17 4.54
CA ARG A 152 -24.95 -3.14 5.39
C ARG A 152 -23.95 -2.31 6.18
N SER A 153 -22.71 -2.72 6.22
CA SER A 153 -21.65 -2.05 6.95
C SER A 153 -20.95 -1.07 6.03
N GLU A 154 -21.32 0.21 6.07
CA GLU A 154 -20.50 1.27 5.46
C GLU A 154 -19.10 1.31 6.09
N TRP A 155 -19.04 0.79 7.30
CA TRP A 155 -17.86 0.66 8.10
C TRP A 155 -17.99 -0.65 8.89
N LEU A 156 -16.99 -1.51 8.79
CA LEU A 156 -16.99 -2.80 9.46
C LEU A 156 -17.32 -2.64 10.95
N GLY A 157 -18.37 -3.28 11.40
CA GLY A 157 -18.85 -3.22 12.77
C GLY A 157 -19.93 -2.19 13.10
N ARG A 158 -20.36 -1.35 12.13
CA ARG A 158 -21.44 -0.36 12.41
C ARG A 158 -22.80 -1.00 12.61
N ASP A 159 -23.16 -1.95 11.78
CA ASP A 159 -24.49 -2.53 11.74
C ASP A 159 -24.55 -3.93 12.39
N GLY A 160 -23.64 -4.21 13.34
CA GLY A 160 -23.51 -5.50 13.99
C GLY A 160 -22.58 -6.49 13.28
N GLU A 161 -22.10 -6.15 12.07
CA GLU A 161 -21.04 -6.92 11.42
C GLU A 161 -19.68 -6.51 11.96
N THR A 162 -18.84 -7.48 12.29
CA THR A 162 -17.53 -7.24 12.90
C THR A 162 -16.44 -8.02 12.19
N PHE A 163 -15.18 -7.76 12.55
CA PHE A 163 -14.04 -8.57 12.12
C PHE A 163 -13.96 -9.92 12.83
N TYR A 164 -14.83 -10.18 13.82
CA TYR A 164 -14.74 -11.36 14.70
C TYR A 164 -15.79 -12.39 14.37
N ILE A 165 -15.45 -13.65 14.63
CA ILE A 165 -16.35 -14.80 14.52
C ILE A 165 -17.09 -15.03 15.85
N SER A 166 -16.44 -14.72 16.98
CA SER A 166 -17.01 -14.93 18.32
C SER A 166 -18.30 -14.12 18.52
N GLU A 167 -19.40 -14.81 18.79
CA GLU A 167 -20.68 -14.18 19.11
C GLU A 167 -20.61 -13.36 20.41
N GLU A 168 -19.82 -13.81 21.38
CA GLU A 168 -19.62 -13.11 22.65
C GLU A 168 -18.92 -11.76 22.42
N VAL A 169 -17.86 -11.76 21.60
CA VAL A 169 -17.14 -10.52 21.21
C VAL A 169 -18.09 -9.59 20.46
N ASN A 170 -18.81 -10.10 19.47
CA ASN A 170 -19.75 -9.31 18.68
C ASN A 170 -20.83 -8.66 19.55
N LYS A 171 -21.42 -9.40 20.47
CA LYS A 171 -22.42 -8.89 21.44
C LYS A 171 -21.82 -7.85 22.38
N SER A 172 -20.60 -8.08 22.86
CA SER A 172 -19.89 -7.12 23.71
C SER A 172 -19.63 -5.81 22.96
N GLN A 173 -19.21 -5.88 21.69
CA GLN A 173 -19.00 -4.70 20.85
C GLN A 173 -20.31 -3.93 20.61
N GLU A 174 -21.42 -4.61 20.37
CA GLU A 174 -22.73 -4.00 20.18
C GLU A 174 -23.13 -3.18 21.42
N ILE A 175 -23.01 -3.77 22.64
CA ILE A 175 -23.31 -3.10 23.89
C ILE A 175 -22.41 -1.87 24.11
N LYS A 176 -21.10 -2.00 23.84
CA LYS A 176 -20.14 -0.87 23.94
C LYS A 176 -20.50 0.23 22.97
N ARG A 177 -20.77 -0.11 21.70
CA ARG A 177 -21.19 0.82 20.66
C ARG A 177 -22.41 1.64 21.09
N ASP A 178 -23.46 0.96 21.52
CA ASP A 178 -24.71 1.61 21.92
C ASP A 178 -24.51 2.56 23.11
N SER A 179 -23.63 2.20 24.02
CA SER A 179 -23.26 3.04 25.16
C SER A 179 -22.47 4.29 24.71
N LEU A 180 -21.50 4.13 23.81
CA LEU A 180 -20.68 5.20 23.27
C LEU A 180 -21.49 6.17 22.41
N LEU A 181 -22.42 5.66 21.60
CA LEU A 181 -23.33 6.48 20.79
C LEU A 181 -24.24 7.36 21.66
N LYS A 182 -24.68 6.87 22.82
CA LYS A 182 -25.45 7.65 23.78
C LYS A 182 -24.64 8.78 24.41
N LEU A 183 -23.33 8.57 24.65
CA LEU A 183 -22.45 9.54 25.31
C LEU A 183 -21.93 10.60 24.35
N GLN A 184 -21.50 10.21 23.15
CA GLN A 184 -20.88 11.08 22.15
C GLN A 184 -21.29 10.67 20.72
N PRO A 185 -22.53 10.97 20.28
CA PRO A 185 -23.06 10.49 19.00
C PRO A 185 -22.18 10.84 17.79
N ILE A 186 -21.67 12.07 17.75
CA ILE A 186 -20.85 12.57 16.62
C ILE A 186 -19.50 11.86 16.56
N ARG A 187 -18.87 11.62 17.72
CA ARG A 187 -17.53 11.04 17.79
C ARG A 187 -17.50 9.54 17.48
N TYR A 188 -18.58 8.84 17.81
CA TYR A 188 -18.69 7.39 17.65
C TYR A 188 -19.71 6.99 16.58
N ALA A 189 -20.22 7.96 15.82
CA ALA A 189 -21.14 7.68 14.70
C ALA A 189 -20.52 6.76 13.64
N ASP A 190 -19.19 6.72 13.55
CA ASP A 190 -18.41 5.88 12.65
C ASP A 190 -18.08 4.50 13.23
N GLY A 191 -18.65 4.11 14.37
CA GLY A 191 -18.57 2.75 14.88
C GLY A 191 -17.17 2.33 15.39
N TRP A 192 -16.38 3.29 15.88
CA TRP A 192 -15.05 3.01 16.46
C TRP A 192 -15.17 2.31 17.80
N ASN A 193 -15.58 1.06 17.72
CA ASN A 193 -15.67 0.17 18.86
C ASN A 193 -14.87 -1.09 18.52
N THR A 194 -13.74 -1.25 19.17
CA THR A 194 -12.83 -2.35 18.99
C THR A 194 -13.04 -3.40 20.07
N GLY A 195 -12.86 -4.67 19.70
CA GLY A 195 -12.82 -5.81 20.59
C GLY A 195 -11.41 -6.21 20.97
N PRO A 196 -11.12 -7.52 21.11
CA PRO A 196 -9.77 -8.03 21.28
C PRO A 196 -8.84 -7.65 20.10
N ALA A 197 -7.54 -7.48 20.38
CA ALA A 197 -6.57 -7.17 19.33
C ALA A 197 -6.30 -8.35 18.38
N TRP A 198 -6.72 -9.56 18.72
CA TRP A 198 -6.60 -10.77 17.90
C TRP A 198 -7.74 -11.75 18.14
N GLU A 199 -7.93 -12.66 17.18
CA GLU A 199 -8.82 -13.82 17.27
C GLU A 199 -8.29 -14.91 16.34
N ASP A 200 -8.35 -16.18 16.80
CA ASP A 200 -7.87 -17.37 16.10
C ASP A 200 -8.95 -18.44 15.99
N ALA A 201 -10.14 -18.10 15.50
CA ALA A 201 -11.24 -19.06 15.38
C ALA A 201 -10.91 -20.19 14.38
N ASP A 202 -11.25 -21.45 14.74
CA ASP A 202 -11.10 -22.61 13.87
C ASP A 202 -12.23 -22.64 12.83
N VAL A 203 -12.07 -21.87 11.77
CA VAL A 203 -13.09 -21.68 10.74
C VAL A 203 -12.46 -21.61 9.35
N HIS A 204 -13.31 -21.77 8.32
CA HIS A 204 -12.89 -21.59 6.93
C HIS A 204 -12.54 -20.12 6.63
N ASP A 205 -11.59 -19.88 5.72
CA ASP A 205 -11.08 -18.55 5.33
C ASP A 205 -12.19 -17.56 4.99
N THR A 206 -13.22 -18.03 4.27
CA THR A 206 -14.35 -17.21 3.80
C THR A 206 -15.28 -16.70 4.91
N LEU A 207 -15.11 -17.15 6.15
CA LEU A 207 -15.89 -16.63 7.27
C LEU A 207 -15.32 -15.32 7.82
N TYR A 208 -14.05 -15.02 7.58
CA TYR A 208 -13.49 -13.71 7.81
C TYR A 208 -13.64 -12.81 6.58
N TYR A 209 -13.60 -11.50 6.78
CA TYR A 209 -13.89 -10.52 5.75
C TYR A 209 -13.01 -10.66 4.50
N ASP A 210 -11.68 -10.73 4.67
CA ASP A 210 -10.75 -10.79 3.54
C ASP A 210 -10.90 -12.06 2.69
N GLY A 211 -11.25 -13.19 3.31
CA GLY A 211 -11.58 -14.43 2.59
C GLY A 211 -12.90 -14.32 1.82
N ALA A 212 -13.95 -13.79 2.46
CA ALA A 212 -15.20 -13.51 1.76
C ALA A 212 -15.03 -12.53 0.59
N GLN A 213 -14.16 -11.54 0.77
CA GLN A 213 -13.79 -10.58 -0.26
C GLN A 213 -13.02 -11.24 -1.42
N THR A 214 -12.16 -12.21 -1.15
CA THR A 214 -11.46 -13.00 -2.18
C THR A 214 -12.45 -13.79 -3.03
N GLU A 215 -13.45 -14.44 -2.44
CA GLU A 215 -14.50 -15.13 -3.19
C GLU A 215 -15.31 -14.17 -4.08
N LEU A 216 -15.63 -12.98 -3.59
CA LEU A 216 -16.26 -11.94 -4.38
C LEU A 216 -15.35 -11.47 -5.54
N ALA A 217 -14.04 -11.35 -5.30
CA ALA A 217 -13.07 -10.99 -6.32
C ALA A 217 -12.96 -12.07 -7.41
N LYS A 218 -12.97 -13.35 -7.06
CA LYS A 218 -12.98 -14.47 -8.02
C LYS A 218 -14.25 -14.45 -8.89
N GLN A 219 -15.42 -14.28 -8.29
CA GLN A 219 -16.68 -14.13 -9.02
C GLN A 219 -16.65 -12.91 -9.97
N THR A 220 -16.08 -11.81 -9.51
CA THR A 220 -15.92 -10.59 -10.30
C THR A 220 -14.97 -10.80 -11.46
N LEU A 221 -13.81 -11.46 -11.25
CA LEU A 221 -12.84 -11.80 -12.31
C LEU A 221 -13.49 -12.70 -13.37
N THR A 222 -14.28 -13.70 -12.99
CA THR A 222 -15.01 -14.55 -13.93
C THR A 222 -15.91 -13.71 -14.82
N ARG A 223 -16.70 -12.80 -14.25
CA ARG A 223 -17.57 -11.89 -14.99
C ARG A 223 -16.80 -10.89 -15.87
N LEU A 224 -15.65 -10.41 -15.40
CA LEU A 224 -14.80 -9.47 -16.15
C LEU A 224 -14.08 -10.16 -17.31
N ALA A 225 -13.71 -11.43 -17.19
CA ALA A 225 -13.10 -12.21 -18.26
C ALA A 225 -14.01 -12.42 -19.47
N GLU A 226 -15.32 -12.35 -19.27
CA GLU A 226 -16.33 -12.46 -20.33
C GLU A 226 -16.56 -11.14 -21.11
N LYS A 227 -15.97 -10.03 -20.68
CA LYS A 227 -16.12 -8.70 -21.32
C LYS A 227 -15.10 -8.52 -22.46
N ASP A 228 -15.55 -7.89 -23.55
CA ASP A 228 -14.68 -7.48 -24.67
C ASP A 228 -13.85 -6.22 -24.35
N LYS A 229 -13.50 -6.00 -23.10
CA LYS A 229 -12.74 -4.84 -22.63
C LYS A 229 -11.70 -5.26 -21.60
N PRO A 230 -10.50 -4.65 -21.61
CA PRO A 230 -9.59 -4.83 -20.50
C PRO A 230 -10.21 -4.27 -19.22
N PHE A 231 -9.89 -4.90 -18.09
CA PHE A 231 -10.37 -4.43 -16.80
C PHE A 231 -9.24 -3.88 -15.92
N TYR A 232 -9.62 -3.00 -15.01
CA TYR A 232 -8.83 -2.56 -13.87
C TYR A 232 -9.60 -2.96 -12.61
N LEU A 233 -9.16 -4.04 -11.95
CA LEU A 233 -9.73 -4.48 -10.69
C LEU A 233 -8.84 -4.04 -9.54
N GLY A 234 -9.33 -3.10 -8.73
CA GLY A 234 -8.72 -2.75 -7.45
C GLY A 234 -9.25 -3.68 -6.36
N LEU A 235 -8.37 -4.40 -5.68
CA LEU A 235 -8.68 -5.28 -4.56
C LEU A 235 -7.87 -4.87 -3.35
N GLY A 236 -8.54 -4.42 -2.28
CA GLY A 236 -7.86 -3.94 -1.07
C GLY A 236 -8.15 -4.81 0.14
N TYR A 237 -7.16 -5.58 0.60
CA TYR A 237 -7.21 -6.37 1.81
C TYR A 237 -7.03 -5.53 3.07
N PHE A 238 -7.68 -5.95 4.16
CA PHE A 238 -7.56 -5.30 5.46
C PHE A 238 -6.44 -5.89 6.32
N ARG A 239 -6.23 -7.21 6.30
CA ARG A 239 -5.12 -7.78 7.07
C ARG A 239 -3.80 -7.46 6.36
N PRO A 240 -2.70 -7.28 7.12
CA PRO A 240 -2.52 -7.41 8.57
C PRO A 240 -2.88 -6.19 9.45
N HIS A 241 -3.75 -5.27 9.01
CA HIS A 241 -4.29 -4.23 9.90
C HIS A 241 -5.05 -4.86 11.10
N LEU A 242 -4.92 -4.26 12.29
CA LEU A 242 -5.66 -4.66 13.48
C LEU A 242 -7.19 -4.71 13.24
N PRO A 243 -7.91 -5.66 13.92
CA PRO A 243 -7.43 -6.71 14.80
C PRO A 243 -6.80 -7.84 14.00
N PHE A 244 -5.86 -8.59 14.57
CA PHE A 244 -5.27 -9.78 13.94
C PHE A 244 -6.23 -10.97 14.03
N ALA A 245 -7.41 -10.82 13.45
CA ALA A 245 -8.47 -11.80 13.46
C ALA A 245 -8.45 -12.60 12.15
N VAL A 246 -7.95 -13.84 12.22
CA VAL A 246 -7.73 -14.73 11.09
C VAL A 246 -7.93 -16.19 11.51
N PRO A 247 -8.21 -17.11 10.56
CA PRO A 247 -8.43 -18.52 10.88
C PRO A 247 -7.25 -19.15 11.64
N LYS A 248 -7.60 -19.99 12.62
CA LYS A 248 -6.63 -20.65 13.51
C LYS A 248 -5.49 -21.36 12.78
N LYS A 249 -5.76 -21.97 11.62
CA LYS A 249 -4.71 -22.66 10.83
C LYS A 249 -3.49 -21.79 10.51
N TYR A 250 -3.65 -20.46 10.39
CA TYR A 250 -2.53 -19.53 10.13
C TYR A 250 -1.79 -19.19 11.42
N TRP A 251 -2.46 -19.17 12.55
CA TRP A 251 -1.82 -19.09 13.87
C TRP A 251 -0.97 -20.31 14.14
N ASP A 252 -1.50 -21.50 13.86
CA ASP A 252 -0.80 -22.77 14.08
C ASP A 252 0.46 -22.95 13.19
N MET A 253 0.68 -22.09 12.20
CA MET A 253 1.90 -22.11 11.39
C MET A 253 3.12 -21.60 12.13
N TYR A 254 2.96 -20.89 13.25
CA TYR A 254 4.03 -20.21 13.97
C TYR A 254 4.15 -20.67 15.42
N ASP A 255 5.38 -20.89 15.84
CA ASP A 255 5.71 -21.02 17.24
C ASP A 255 5.95 -19.61 17.84
N PRO A 256 5.09 -19.12 18.76
CA PRO A 256 5.23 -17.79 19.34
C PRO A 256 6.58 -17.58 20.06
N ASP A 257 7.15 -18.63 20.64
CA ASP A 257 8.44 -18.56 21.35
C ASP A 257 9.61 -18.37 20.37
N ALA A 258 9.48 -18.83 19.14
CA ALA A 258 10.48 -18.64 18.09
C ALA A 258 10.41 -17.26 17.41
N ILE A 259 9.36 -16.46 17.61
CA ILE A 259 9.22 -15.14 16.99
C ILE A 259 10.18 -14.14 17.67
N PRO A 260 11.15 -13.57 16.95
CA PRO A 260 12.12 -12.66 17.55
C PRO A 260 11.48 -11.34 17.99
N LEU A 261 11.96 -10.75 19.07
CA LEU A 261 11.60 -9.39 19.48
C LEU A 261 12.22 -8.36 18.53
N ALA A 262 11.73 -7.11 18.62
CA ALA A 262 12.25 -6.02 17.79
C ALA A 262 13.76 -5.80 18.06
N PRO A 263 14.60 -5.60 17.00
CA PRO A 263 16.05 -5.41 17.16
C PRO A 263 16.42 -4.02 17.73
N ASN A 264 15.44 -3.10 17.76
CA ASN A 264 15.55 -1.72 18.23
C ASN A 264 14.35 -1.34 19.10
N PRO A 265 14.18 -1.97 20.29
CA PRO A 265 13.01 -1.76 21.14
C PRO A 265 12.98 -0.40 21.83
N ASP A 266 14.07 0.37 21.78
CA ASP A 266 14.16 1.67 22.43
C ASP A 266 13.94 2.81 21.45
N ILE A 267 13.44 3.94 21.97
CA ILE A 267 13.31 5.19 21.23
C ILE A 267 14.69 5.61 20.70
N PRO A 268 14.79 6.13 19.46
CA PRO A 268 16.06 6.58 18.91
C PRO A 268 16.71 7.63 19.82
N LYS A 269 17.96 7.40 20.17
CA LYS A 269 18.73 8.33 21.01
C LYS A 269 18.87 9.68 20.29
N GLY A 270 18.54 10.78 20.95
CA GLY A 270 18.61 12.13 20.38
C GLY A 270 17.44 12.52 19.50
N ALA A 271 16.47 11.61 19.27
CA ALA A 271 15.23 11.98 18.59
C ALA A 271 14.32 12.81 19.52
N PRO A 272 13.59 13.79 18.99
CA PRO A 272 12.59 14.49 19.78
C PRO A 272 11.46 13.53 20.21
N LEU A 273 11.14 13.48 21.48
CA LEU A 273 10.17 12.52 22.03
C LEU A 273 8.76 12.66 21.40
N TRP A 274 8.41 13.83 20.91
CA TRP A 274 7.14 14.10 20.27
C TRP A 274 7.06 13.55 18.82
N THR A 275 8.15 13.06 18.25
CA THR A 275 8.13 12.43 16.93
C THR A 275 7.55 11.01 16.94
N MET A 276 7.50 10.38 18.12
CA MET A 276 6.91 9.05 18.30
C MET A 276 5.40 9.07 18.09
N ASN A 277 4.83 7.97 17.61
CA ASN A 277 3.38 7.82 17.54
C ASN A 277 2.78 7.67 18.94
N SER A 278 1.47 7.84 19.07
CA SER A 278 0.77 7.73 20.37
C SER A 278 0.28 6.32 20.67
N MET A 279 0.57 5.35 19.79
CA MET A 279 -0.05 4.01 19.79
C MET A 279 -1.58 4.05 19.85
N TYR A 280 -2.14 5.13 19.30
CA TYR A 280 -3.57 5.45 19.39
C TYR A 280 -4.45 4.28 18.97
N GLU A 281 -4.10 3.61 17.88
CA GLU A 281 -4.87 2.52 17.32
C GLU A 281 -4.91 1.32 18.27
N LEU A 282 -3.75 0.79 18.67
CA LEU A 282 -3.67 -0.34 19.60
C LEU A 282 -4.36 -0.06 20.94
N ARG A 283 -4.27 1.17 21.43
CA ARG A 283 -4.87 1.58 22.72
C ARG A 283 -6.41 1.53 22.76
N HIS A 284 -7.06 1.40 21.60
CA HIS A 284 -8.52 1.25 21.54
C HIS A 284 -8.96 -0.20 21.69
N TYR A 285 -8.05 -1.17 21.55
CA TYR A 285 -8.36 -2.58 21.71
C TYR A 285 -8.44 -2.99 23.17
N ASP A 286 -9.25 -4.03 23.44
CA ASP A 286 -9.45 -4.54 24.79
C ASP A 286 -8.14 -4.95 25.44
N GLY A 287 -7.92 -4.55 26.69
CA GLY A 287 -6.70 -4.82 27.41
C GLY A 287 -5.55 -3.82 27.17
N PHE A 288 -5.64 -2.94 26.16
CA PHE A 288 -4.55 -2.03 25.78
C PHE A 288 -4.76 -0.56 26.14
N GLY A 289 -5.90 -0.18 26.70
CA GLY A 289 -6.20 1.20 27.06
C GLY A 289 -5.22 1.85 28.07
N HIS A 290 -4.50 1.04 28.83
CA HIS A 290 -3.52 1.47 29.83
C HIS A 290 -2.13 1.74 29.26
N ILE A 291 -1.84 1.40 28.01
CA ILE A 291 -0.52 1.57 27.39
C ILE A 291 -0.13 3.05 27.41
N GLY A 292 1.06 3.33 27.94
CA GLY A 292 1.66 4.67 27.93
C GLY A 292 2.14 5.10 26.54
N HIS A 293 2.36 6.40 26.36
CA HIS A 293 3.06 6.91 25.20
C HIS A 293 4.48 6.29 25.12
N PRO A 294 5.02 5.98 23.92
CA PRO A 294 6.38 5.42 23.77
C PRO A 294 7.47 6.19 24.53
N ALA A 295 7.35 7.51 24.61
CA ALA A 295 8.25 8.38 25.38
C ALA A 295 8.14 8.24 26.91
N SER A 296 7.15 7.50 27.43
CA SER A 296 7.04 7.18 28.84
C SER A 296 7.99 6.04 29.23
N SER A 297 8.05 5.75 30.53
CA SER A 297 8.79 4.57 31.03
C SER A 297 8.08 3.23 30.77
N TYR A 298 6.88 3.27 30.17
CA TYR A 298 6.11 2.06 29.88
C TYR A 298 6.86 1.19 28.86
N ARG A 299 6.90 -0.11 29.14
CA ARG A 299 7.36 -1.16 28.20
C ARG A 299 6.32 -2.26 28.17
N MET A 300 5.97 -2.70 26.98
CA MET A 300 5.12 -3.88 26.80
C MET A 300 5.88 -5.13 27.24
N SER A 301 5.18 -6.08 27.87
CA SER A 301 5.80 -7.37 28.21
C SER A 301 6.22 -8.14 26.96
N GLU A 302 7.23 -9.00 27.10
CA GLU A 302 7.67 -9.85 25.97
C GLU A 302 6.55 -10.77 25.50
N ASP A 303 5.78 -11.37 26.41
CA ASP A 303 4.66 -12.25 26.08
C ASP A 303 3.61 -11.50 25.25
N THR A 304 3.22 -10.29 25.66
CA THR A 304 2.27 -9.46 24.92
C THR A 304 2.85 -9.05 23.55
N THR A 305 4.14 -8.73 23.51
CA THR A 305 4.84 -8.42 22.26
C THR A 305 4.83 -9.62 21.32
N ARG A 306 5.12 -10.82 21.81
CA ARG A 306 5.13 -12.05 21.01
C ARG A 306 3.76 -12.38 20.46
N ILE A 307 2.70 -12.33 21.26
CA ILE A 307 1.34 -12.65 20.81
C ILE A 307 0.85 -11.65 19.74
N LEU A 308 1.14 -10.36 19.86
CA LEU A 308 0.82 -9.38 18.84
C LEU A 308 1.62 -9.59 17.54
N LYS A 309 2.91 -9.91 17.65
CA LYS A 309 3.73 -10.29 16.47
C LYS A 309 3.22 -11.56 15.82
N HIS A 310 2.85 -12.56 16.61
CA HIS A 310 2.27 -13.81 16.13
C HIS A 310 1.01 -13.53 15.30
N GLY A 311 0.09 -12.71 15.83
CA GLY A 311 -1.12 -12.32 15.11
C GLY A 311 -0.83 -11.56 13.81
N TYR A 312 0.19 -10.71 13.79
CA TYR A 312 0.62 -10.04 12.57
C TYR A 312 1.13 -11.02 11.52
N TYR A 313 2.05 -11.94 11.88
CA TYR A 313 2.57 -12.97 10.97
C TYR A 313 1.48 -13.92 10.48
N ALA A 314 0.59 -14.37 11.35
CA ALA A 314 -0.57 -15.18 10.99
C ALA A 314 -1.47 -14.44 9.97
N SER A 315 -1.67 -13.13 10.15
CA SER A 315 -2.44 -12.29 9.23
C SER A 315 -1.73 -12.16 7.87
N VAL A 316 -0.42 -12.04 7.84
CA VAL A 316 0.37 -12.01 6.59
C VAL A 316 0.24 -13.33 5.83
N SER A 317 0.38 -14.48 6.50
CA SER A 317 0.20 -15.80 5.87
C SER A 317 -1.23 -16.04 5.39
N TYR A 318 -2.23 -15.52 6.09
CA TYR A 318 -3.62 -15.56 5.64
C TYR A 318 -3.79 -14.82 4.31
N ILE A 319 -3.30 -13.58 4.20
CA ILE A 319 -3.37 -12.81 2.96
C ILE A 319 -2.54 -13.47 1.84
N ASP A 320 -1.39 -14.02 2.16
CA ASP A 320 -0.60 -14.80 1.20
C ASP A 320 -1.42 -15.92 0.55
N ALA A 321 -2.12 -16.71 1.36
CA ALA A 321 -2.97 -17.79 0.87
C ALA A 321 -4.12 -17.28 -0.01
N LEU A 322 -4.76 -16.18 0.37
CA LEU A 322 -5.85 -15.56 -0.40
C LEU A 322 -5.35 -15.00 -1.74
N VAL A 323 -4.18 -14.40 -1.78
CA VAL A 323 -3.55 -13.95 -3.04
C VAL A 323 -3.20 -15.14 -3.92
N GLY A 324 -2.69 -16.23 -3.33
CA GLY A 324 -2.43 -17.48 -4.06
C GLY A 324 -3.67 -18.06 -4.73
N ASP A 325 -4.79 -18.10 -4.00
CA ASP A 325 -6.08 -18.55 -4.53
C ASP A 325 -6.57 -17.68 -5.69
N LEU A 326 -6.44 -16.36 -5.56
CA LEU A 326 -6.81 -15.41 -6.60
C LEU A 326 -5.93 -15.56 -7.88
N VAL A 327 -4.62 -15.72 -7.72
CA VAL A 327 -3.68 -15.96 -8.83
C VAL A 327 -4.00 -17.28 -9.55
N ASN A 328 -4.32 -18.33 -8.80
CA ASN A 328 -4.73 -19.61 -9.38
C ASN A 328 -6.03 -19.45 -10.19
N HIS A 329 -6.98 -18.67 -9.69
CA HIS A 329 -8.22 -18.40 -10.41
C HIS A 329 -7.99 -17.65 -11.74
N LEU A 330 -7.05 -16.69 -11.80
CA LEU A 330 -6.64 -16.06 -13.07
C LEU A 330 -6.05 -17.07 -14.07
N LYS A 331 -5.28 -18.07 -13.57
CA LYS A 331 -4.71 -19.14 -14.40
C LYS A 331 -5.82 -20.06 -14.91
N GLU A 332 -6.81 -20.41 -14.09
CA GLU A 332 -7.99 -21.21 -14.48
C GLU A 332 -8.85 -20.52 -15.54
N LEU A 333 -9.01 -19.20 -15.44
CA LEU A 333 -9.71 -18.39 -16.44
C LEU A 333 -8.91 -18.15 -17.73
N GLY A 334 -7.63 -18.55 -17.79
CA GLY A 334 -6.76 -18.35 -18.94
C GLY A 334 -6.37 -16.90 -19.20
N ILE A 335 -6.55 -15.99 -18.24
CA ILE A 335 -6.26 -14.55 -18.37
C ILE A 335 -4.99 -14.12 -17.64
N TYR A 336 -4.34 -15.02 -16.92
CA TYR A 336 -3.13 -14.73 -16.14
C TYR A 336 -2.02 -14.10 -17.00
N GLU A 337 -1.73 -14.66 -18.18
CA GLU A 337 -0.67 -14.18 -19.04
C GLU A 337 -0.94 -12.79 -19.64
N ASN A 338 -2.20 -12.35 -19.72
CA ASN A 338 -2.58 -11.02 -20.18
C ASN A 338 -2.98 -10.08 -19.03
N THR A 339 -2.57 -10.34 -17.80
CA THR A 339 -2.90 -9.53 -16.64
C THR A 339 -1.63 -8.98 -15.98
N ILE A 340 -1.57 -7.66 -15.78
CA ILE A 340 -0.61 -7.02 -14.88
C ILE A 340 -1.11 -7.27 -13.46
N ILE A 341 -0.26 -7.87 -12.63
CA ILE A 341 -0.54 -8.06 -11.20
C ILE A 341 0.46 -7.21 -10.45
N ILE A 342 -0.02 -6.29 -9.62
CA ILE A 342 0.81 -5.49 -8.74
C ILE A 342 0.30 -5.60 -7.31
N ILE A 343 1.21 -5.91 -6.39
CA ILE A 343 0.96 -6.03 -4.96
C ILE A 343 1.78 -4.99 -4.23
N TRP A 344 1.14 -4.29 -3.29
CA TRP A 344 1.77 -3.22 -2.53
C TRP A 344 1.19 -3.06 -1.14
N GLY A 345 2.05 -2.67 -0.18
CA GLY A 345 1.63 -2.16 1.12
C GLY A 345 1.37 -0.65 1.05
N ASP A 346 0.41 -0.14 1.80
CA ASP A 346 0.10 1.30 1.78
C ASP A 346 1.04 2.13 2.67
N HIS A 347 1.56 1.55 3.72
CA HIS A 347 2.64 2.02 4.59
C HIS A 347 3.16 0.87 5.43
N GLY A 348 4.27 1.08 6.13
CA GLY A 348 4.81 0.11 7.06
C GLY A 348 4.09 0.08 8.41
N TRP A 349 4.63 -0.71 9.34
CA TRP A 349 4.05 -0.95 10.66
C TRP A 349 5.14 -1.32 11.67
N LYS A 350 5.08 -0.78 12.89
CA LYS A 350 5.96 -1.15 14.00
C LYS A 350 5.39 -2.34 14.77
N LEU A 351 6.27 -3.27 15.10
CA LEU A 351 6.01 -4.46 15.90
C LEU A 351 6.89 -4.48 17.16
N GLY A 352 6.95 -3.36 17.87
CA GLY A 352 7.78 -3.16 19.06
C GLY A 352 9.02 -2.31 18.82
N GLU A 353 9.37 -2.00 17.57
CA GLU A 353 10.46 -1.09 17.24
C GLU A 353 10.18 0.32 17.82
N HIS A 354 11.22 0.97 18.31
CA HIS A 354 11.15 2.31 18.93
C HIS A 354 10.14 2.39 20.10
N ASN A 355 9.99 1.30 20.87
CA ASN A 355 8.99 1.15 21.93
C ASN A 355 7.56 1.44 21.45
N SER A 356 7.21 1.09 20.22
CA SER A 356 6.01 1.55 19.55
C SER A 356 5.30 0.43 18.79
N TRP A 357 3.97 0.59 18.63
CA TRP A 357 3.12 -0.28 17.82
C TRP A 357 2.30 0.57 16.87
N GLY A 358 2.17 0.10 15.65
CA GLY A 358 1.45 0.83 14.61
C GLY A 358 2.36 1.67 13.72
N LYS A 359 1.76 2.59 13.05
CA LYS A 359 2.29 3.48 12.01
C LYS A 359 2.32 4.93 12.51
N MET A 360 2.28 5.87 11.60
CA MET A 360 2.14 7.31 11.90
C MET A 360 3.42 7.97 12.39
N THR A 361 4.56 7.65 11.80
CA THR A 361 5.83 8.37 11.98
C THR A 361 6.51 8.59 10.63
N ASN A 362 7.59 9.36 10.63
CA ASN A 362 8.48 9.48 9.47
C ASN A 362 9.64 8.47 9.51
N TYR A 363 9.66 7.50 10.43
CA TYR A 363 10.72 6.50 10.47
C TYR A 363 10.62 5.51 9.31
N ASN A 364 11.75 5.03 8.87
CA ASN A 364 11.86 4.15 7.70
C ASN A 364 10.96 2.92 7.79
N ILE A 365 10.82 2.34 8.98
CA ILE A 365 9.96 1.18 9.24
C ILE A 365 8.48 1.44 8.93
N ASP A 366 8.01 2.69 9.00
CA ASP A 366 6.65 3.09 8.67
C ASP A 366 6.51 3.56 7.22
N LEU A 367 7.62 3.96 6.58
CA LEU A 367 7.62 4.53 5.23
C LEU A 367 7.91 3.51 4.14
N GLN A 368 8.76 2.51 4.42
CA GLN A 368 9.14 1.49 3.45
C GLN A 368 8.07 0.40 3.37
N VAL A 369 7.68 0.08 2.14
CA VAL A 369 6.60 -0.87 1.83
C VAL A 369 7.07 -1.91 0.81
N PRO A 370 6.50 -3.12 0.82
CA PRO A 370 6.72 -4.07 -0.26
C PRO A 370 5.99 -3.62 -1.54
N MET A 371 6.61 -3.90 -2.68
CA MET A 371 6.01 -3.78 -4.01
C MET A 371 6.53 -4.91 -4.90
N ILE A 372 5.62 -5.72 -5.41
CA ILE A 372 5.90 -6.83 -6.34
C ILE A 372 5.06 -6.62 -7.58
N ILE A 373 5.65 -6.75 -8.76
CA ILE A 373 4.93 -6.64 -10.04
C ILE A 373 5.23 -7.84 -10.94
N ARG A 374 4.17 -8.35 -11.55
CA ARG A 374 4.23 -9.28 -12.69
C ARG A 374 3.42 -8.68 -13.84
N TYR A 375 3.94 -8.71 -15.07
CA TYR A 375 3.28 -8.13 -16.23
C TYR A 375 3.42 -8.99 -17.50
N PRO A 376 2.50 -8.87 -18.47
CA PRO A 376 2.54 -9.61 -19.72
C PRO A 376 3.81 -9.35 -20.51
N GLY A 377 4.38 -10.42 -21.09
CA GLY A 377 5.59 -10.31 -21.91
C GLY A 377 6.88 -10.02 -21.14
N GLN A 378 6.85 -10.13 -19.82
CA GLN A 378 8.01 -9.96 -18.97
C GLN A 378 9.15 -10.91 -19.38
N LYS A 379 10.34 -10.34 -19.62
CA LYS A 379 11.53 -11.07 -20.04
C LYS A 379 12.41 -11.52 -18.88
N LEU A 380 12.49 -10.69 -17.85
CA LEU A 380 13.26 -10.94 -16.65
C LEU A 380 12.32 -11.49 -15.57
N ARG A 381 12.74 -12.53 -14.85
CA ARG A 381 12.00 -13.16 -13.74
C ARG A 381 12.95 -13.36 -12.58
N ASP A 382 12.42 -13.49 -11.39
CA ASP A 382 13.20 -13.61 -10.15
C ASP A 382 14.23 -12.48 -10.04
N ILE A 383 13.76 -11.25 -10.24
CA ILE A 383 14.61 -10.07 -10.30
C ILE A 383 14.22 -9.11 -9.17
N GLU A 384 15.24 -8.57 -8.56
CA GLU A 384 15.11 -7.51 -7.55
C GLU A 384 15.71 -6.22 -8.07
N THR A 385 15.15 -5.10 -7.65
CA THR A 385 15.80 -3.79 -7.82
C THR A 385 15.94 -3.07 -6.49
N TYR A 386 17.12 -2.48 -6.30
CA TYR A 386 17.41 -1.58 -5.17
C TYR A 386 17.30 -0.09 -5.57
N ALA A 387 16.71 0.19 -6.71
CA ALA A 387 16.35 1.53 -7.12
C ALA A 387 15.29 2.11 -6.17
N ILE A 388 15.47 3.36 -5.76
CA ILE A 388 14.51 4.04 -4.89
C ILE A 388 13.26 4.36 -5.71
N THR A 389 12.12 3.82 -5.29
CA THR A 389 10.80 4.07 -5.88
C THR A 389 9.82 4.61 -4.84
N GLU A 390 8.74 5.17 -5.31
CA GLU A 390 7.70 5.75 -4.47
C GLU A 390 6.32 5.24 -4.92
N LEU A 391 5.34 5.16 -4.03
CA LEU A 391 4.00 4.71 -4.41
C LEU A 391 3.36 5.59 -5.50
N VAL A 392 3.64 6.89 -5.53
CA VAL A 392 3.17 7.80 -6.60
C VAL A 392 3.72 7.44 -7.99
N ASP A 393 4.77 6.62 -8.08
CA ASP A 393 5.35 6.14 -9.34
C ASP A 393 4.48 5.07 -10.02
N MET A 394 3.56 4.45 -9.29
CA MET A 394 2.70 3.40 -9.84
C MET A 394 1.77 3.93 -10.92
N PHE A 395 1.19 5.12 -10.75
CA PHE A 395 0.27 5.66 -11.74
C PHE A 395 0.93 5.84 -13.12
N PRO A 396 2.03 6.59 -13.26
CA PRO A 396 2.70 6.71 -14.56
C PRO A 396 3.21 5.36 -15.08
N SER A 397 3.65 4.45 -14.22
CA SER A 397 4.15 3.13 -14.63
C SER A 397 3.07 2.23 -15.20
N LEU A 398 1.91 2.18 -14.56
CA LEU A 398 0.76 1.41 -15.06
C LEU A 398 0.22 1.99 -16.37
N CYS A 399 0.23 3.32 -16.55
CA CYS A 399 -0.10 3.94 -17.82
C CYS A 399 0.84 3.46 -18.93
N GLU A 400 2.16 3.52 -18.69
CA GLU A 400 3.15 3.09 -19.68
C GLU A 400 3.04 1.59 -20.00
N LEU A 401 2.87 0.73 -18.99
CA LEU A 401 2.66 -0.72 -19.18
C LEU A 401 1.37 -1.04 -19.94
N ALA A 402 0.35 -0.22 -19.80
CA ALA A 402 -0.92 -0.35 -20.51
C ALA A 402 -0.92 0.28 -21.91
N GLY A 403 0.19 0.91 -22.32
CA GLY A 403 0.29 1.63 -23.59
C GLY A 403 -0.67 2.82 -23.69
N ILE A 404 -0.89 3.52 -22.57
CA ILE A 404 -1.66 4.76 -22.52
C ILE A 404 -0.78 5.93 -22.10
N GLU A 405 -1.13 7.13 -22.55
CA GLU A 405 -0.37 8.33 -22.24
C GLU A 405 -0.31 8.61 -20.74
N VAL A 406 0.84 9.01 -20.24
CA VAL A 406 1.00 9.43 -18.84
C VAL A 406 0.49 10.87 -18.69
N PRO A 407 -0.43 11.15 -17.76
CA PRO A 407 -0.95 12.50 -17.60
C PRO A 407 0.10 13.45 -17.01
N ASP A 408 0.18 14.68 -17.54
CA ASP A 408 1.18 15.68 -17.18
C ASP A 408 1.15 16.14 -15.71
N TYR A 409 0.01 15.95 -15.01
CA TYR A 409 -0.16 16.40 -13.64
C TYR A 409 0.43 15.45 -12.59
N VAL A 410 0.76 14.21 -12.94
CA VAL A 410 1.31 13.25 -11.96
C VAL A 410 2.73 13.62 -11.54
N GLN A 411 3.03 13.44 -10.26
CA GLN A 411 4.31 13.80 -9.64
C GLN A 411 5.26 12.60 -9.47
N GLY A 412 4.80 11.42 -9.86
CA GLY A 412 5.61 10.20 -9.89
C GLY A 412 6.44 10.08 -11.16
N THR A 413 7.40 9.17 -11.14
CA THR A 413 8.26 8.80 -12.28
C THR A 413 8.00 7.36 -12.64
N SER A 414 7.70 7.04 -13.91
CA SER A 414 7.50 5.66 -14.34
C SER A 414 8.72 4.80 -14.07
N PHE A 415 8.54 3.70 -13.36
CA PHE A 415 9.61 2.71 -13.10
C PHE A 415 9.73 1.63 -14.20
N VAL A 416 8.99 1.75 -15.30
CA VAL A 416 9.05 0.78 -16.41
C VAL A 416 10.46 0.54 -16.94
N PRO A 417 11.36 1.55 -17.05
CA PRO A 417 12.74 1.30 -17.43
C PRO A 417 13.48 0.31 -16.53
N LEU A 418 13.17 0.29 -15.22
CA LEU A 418 13.77 -0.65 -14.26
C LEU A 418 13.34 -2.11 -14.52
N LEU A 419 12.19 -2.33 -15.14
CA LEU A 419 11.71 -3.67 -15.49
C LEU A 419 12.58 -4.35 -16.54
N SER A 420 13.35 -3.57 -17.30
CA SER A 420 14.29 -4.05 -18.32
C SER A 420 15.74 -3.99 -17.86
N ASP A 421 16.06 -3.05 -16.99
CA ASP A 421 17.40 -2.84 -16.40
C ASP A 421 17.24 -2.47 -14.92
N PRO A 422 17.25 -3.47 -14.01
CA PRO A 422 17.01 -3.25 -12.58
C PRO A 422 18.11 -2.43 -11.89
N ASP A 423 19.28 -2.34 -12.48
CA ASP A 423 20.43 -1.59 -11.97
C ASP A 423 20.59 -0.19 -12.61
N LEU A 424 19.63 0.19 -13.45
CA LEU A 424 19.65 1.51 -14.12
C LEU A 424 19.85 2.64 -13.09
N PRO A 425 20.72 3.63 -13.35
CA PRO A 425 20.80 4.83 -12.52
C PRO A 425 19.44 5.51 -12.39
N TRP A 426 18.98 5.65 -11.17
CA TRP A 426 17.60 6.04 -10.87
C TRP A 426 17.53 7.24 -9.92
N LYS A 427 16.34 7.51 -9.40
CA LYS A 427 16.11 8.54 -8.39
C LYS A 427 17.11 8.42 -7.23
N LYS A 428 17.58 9.57 -6.75
CA LYS A 428 18.51 9.65 -5.61
C LYS A 428 17.79 9.59 -4.26
N ALA A 429 16.48 9.92 -4.24
CA ALA A 429 15.71 10.00 -3.00
C ALA A 429 14.22 9.71 -3.22
N ALA A 430 13.57 9.24 -2.15
CA ALA A 430 12.13 9.25 -1.96
C ALA A 430 11.75 10.31 -0.93
N PHE A 431 10.54 10.88 -1.08
CA PHE A 431 10.03 11.95 -0.23
C PHE A 431 8.75 11.54 0.44
N SER A 432 8.71 11.71 1.76
CA SER A 432 7.54 11.42 2.58
C SER A 432 7.28 12.57 3.55
N GLN A 433 6.09 12.61 4.15
CA GLN A 433 5.76 13.59 5.16
C GLN A 433 4.76 13.03 6.16
N PHE A 434 4.88 13.45 7.40
CA PHE A 434 3.89 13.14 8.42
C PHE A 434 3.79 14.27 9.45
N HIS A 435 2.55 14.64 9.78
CA HIS A 435 2.31 15.70 10.76
C HIS A 435 2.26 15.17 12.20
N ARG A 436 2.51 16.06 13.15
CA ARG A 436 2.42 15.81 14.59
C ARG A 436 1.56 16.85 15.30
N ARG A 437 0.77 16.36 16.22
CA ARG A 437 0.14 17.17 17.27
C ARG A 437 0.75 16.73 18.59
N PRO A 438 1.84 17.32 19.02
CA PRO A 438 2.48 16.86 20.24
C PRO A 438 1.60 17.18 21.44
N LYS A 439 0.91 16.18 21.95
CA LYS A 439 0.31 16.26 23.30
C LYS A 439 1.37 16.43 24.37
N VAL A 440 2.64 16.25 24.01
CA VAL A 440 3.81 16.21 24.89
C VAL A 440 4.68 17.44 24.74
N ALA A 441 4.49 18.27 23.70
CA ALA A 441 5.18 19.56 23.61
C ALA A 441 4.50 20.57 24.52
N ALA A 442 5.29 21.24 25.33
CA ALA A 442 4.80 22.25 26.30
C ALA A 442 4.04 23.42 25.64
N ASP A 443 4.20 23.60 24.34
CA ASP A 443 3.62 24.67 23.54
C ASP A 443 2.31 24.31 22.82
N GLY A 444 1.88 23.01 22.87
CA GLY A 444 0.71 22.53 22.15
C GLY A 444 0.82 22.66 20.63
N GLY A 445 2.04 22.83 20.11
CA GLY A 445 2.32 23.10 18.70
C GLY A 445 1.87 21.97 17.77
N ARG A 446 1.70 22.31 16.49
CA ARG A 446 1.53 21.37 15.40
C ARG A 446 2.76 21.42 14.51
N TYR A 447 3.24 20.26 14.12
CA TYR A 447 4.44 20.17 13.30
C TYR A 447 4.18 19.32 12.06
N MET A 448 4.88 19.62 10.96
CA MET A 448 5.00 18.77 9.80
C MET A 448 6.45 18.33 9.69
N GLY A 449 6.66 17.02 9.62
CA GLY A 449 7.95 16.44 9.29
C GLY A 449 8.00 16.08 7.82
N TYR A 450 9.00 16.59 7.11
CA TYR A 450 9.35 16.23 5.74
C TYR A 450 10.54 15.31 5.76
N SER A 451 10.44 14.19 5.09
CA SER A 451 11.42 13.11 5.10
C SER A 451 12.01 12.87 3.72
N ILE A 452 13.34 12.70 3.66
CA ILE A 452 14.10 12.34 2.48
C ILE A 452 14.84 11.04 2.76
N ASN A 453 14.49 9.97 2.03
CA ASN A 453 15.18 8.70 2.05
C ASN A 453 16.10 8.57 0.85
N THR A 454 17.43 8.52 1.09
CA THR A 454 18.46 8.18 0.09
C THR A 454 18.97 6.77 0.30
N LYS A 455 19.90 6.29 -0.53
CA LYS A 455 20.57 4.99 -0.30
C LYS A 455 21.37 4.97 1.00
N GLU A 456 21.98 6.10 1.37
CA GLU A 456 22.91 6.19 2.50
C GLU A 456 22.29 6.76 3.76
N HIS A 457 21.38 7.71 3.61
CA HIS A 457 20.83 8.47 4.74
C HIS A 457 19.33 8.59 4.67
N HIS A 458 18.73 8.69 5.85
CA HIS A 458 17.35 9.12 6.05
C HIS A 458 17.38 10.44 6.85
N TYR A 459 16.81 11.50 6.28
CA TYR A 459 16.81 12.85 6.85
C TYR A 459 15.38 13.33 7.03
N ILE A 460 15.05 13.92 8.19
CA ILE A 460 13.72 14.45 8.51
C ILE A 460 13.89 15.87 9.02
N GLU A 461 13.16 16.83 8.41
CA GLU A 461 13.05 18.20 8.92
C GLU A 461 11.65 18.43 9.48
N TRP A 462 11.61 19.05 10.66
CA TRP A 462 10.36 19.40 11.33
C TRP A 462 10.16 20.91 11.32
N TYR A 463 8.92 21.31 10.96
CA TYR A 463 8.51 22.70 10.86
C TYR A 463 7.21 22.93 11.64
N ILE A 464 7.02 24.13 12.21
CA ILE A 464 5.70 24.56 12.67
C ILE A 464 4.73 24.46 11.50
N TRP A 465 3.53 23.96 11.75
CA TRP A 465 2.57 23.65 10.70
C TRP A 465 1.20 24.24 10.98
N ASP A 466 0.70 25.05 10.05
CA ASP A 466 -0.68 25.48 10.02
C ASP A 466 -1.51 24.51 9.18
N HIS A 467 -2.23 23.62 9.83
CA HIS A 467 -3.05 22.60 9.16
C HIS A 467 -4.27 23.19 8.43
N THR A 468 -4.71 24.40 8.77
CA THR A 468 -5.86 25.05 8.12
C THR A 468 -5.48 25.58 6.75
N THR A 469 -4.30 26.20 6.66
CA THR A 469 -3.80 26.77 5.40
C THR A 469 -2.87 25.82 4.64
N GLY A 470 -2.37 24.75 5.29
CA GLY A 470 -1.33 23.88 4.75
C GLY A 470 0.03 24.56 4.61
N LYS A 471 0.29 25.61 5.39
CA LYS A 471 1.52 26.38 5.30
C LYS A 471 2.56 25.91 6.31
N ARG A 472 3.77 25.75 5.79
CA ARG A 472 4.97 25.53 6.59
C ARG A 472 5.43 26.85 7.21
N GLY A 473 5.64 26.84 8.54
CA GLY A 473 6.19 27.93 9.33
C GLY A 473 7.69 27.78 9.58
N GLU A 474 8.14 28.12 10.78
CA GLU A 474 9.55 28.11 11.17
C GLU A 474 10.07 26.66 11.33
N TYR A 475 11.37 26.50 11.04
CA TYR A 475 12.10 25.27 11.33
C TYR A 475 12.18 25.03 12.84
N VAL A 476 12.03 23.77 13.25
CA VAL A 476 12.04 23.35 14.65
C VAL A 476 13.23 22.47 14.98
N LYS A 477 13.42 21.37 14.22
CA LYS A 477 14.42 20.35 14.51
C LYS A 477 14.69 19.49 13.27
N ALA A 478 15.85 18.82 13.23
CA ALA A 478 16.14 17.79 12.27
C ALA A 478 16.45 16.45 12.95
N GLU A 479 16.24 15.40 12.19
CA GLU A 479 16.74 14.06 12.48
C GLU A 479 17.53 13.56 11.26
N LEU A 480 18.62 12.85 11.49
CA LEU A 480 19.42 12.21 10.46
C LEU A 480 19.82 10.81 10.94
N TYR A 481 19.67 9.83 10.08
CA TYR A 481 20.02 8.44 10.32
C TYR A 481 20.90 7.92 9.19
N ASP A 482 22.01 7.23 9.54
CA ASP A 482 22.91 6.57 8.59
C ASP A 482 22.37 5.17 8.30
N ARG A 483 21.72 4.97 7.15
CA ARG A 483 21.05 3.72 6.78
C ARG A 483 22.00 2.55 6.60
N LEU A 484 23.26 2.81 6.34
CA LEU A 484 24.28 1.77 6.14
C LEU A 484 24.86 1.27 7.48
N LYS A 485 25.03 2.17 8.46
CA LYS A 485 25.61 1.83 9.77
C LYS A 485 24.54 1.58 10.83
N ASP A 486 23.39 2.23 10.71
CA ASP A 486 22.26 2.15 11.64
C ASP A 486 20.93 1.97 10.87
N PRO A 487 20.73 0.80 10.21
CA PRO A 487 19.54 0.53 9.42
C PRO A 487 18.23 0.52 10.25
N TYR A 488 18.36 0.46 11.57
CA TYR A 488 17.24 0.46 12.51
C TYR A 488 16.94 1.81 13.14
N GLU A 489 17.65 2.88 12.70
CA GLU A 489 17.42 4.25 13.17
C GLU A 489 17.46 4.38 14.72
N LYS A 490 18.52 3.85 15.34
CA LYS A 490 18.69 3.85 16.79
C LYS A 490 19.24 5.16 17.34
N MET A 491 19.91 5.96 16.48
CA MET A 491 20.58 7.19 16.91
C MET A 491 20.37 8.32 15.89
N ASN A 492 19.79 9.43 16.33
CA ASN A 492 19.77 10.67 15.57
C ASN A 492 21.15 11.33 15.60
N ILE A 493 21.77 11.46 14.44
CA ILE A 493 23.12 12.03 14.24
C ILE A 493 23.11 13.43 13.63
N ALA A 494 21.96 14.08 13.50
CA ALA A 494 21.79 15.37 12.82
C ALA A 494 22.62 16.51 13.44
N GLU A 495 22.90 16.45 14.76
CA GLU A 495 23.65 17.46 15.50
C GLU A 495 25.15 17.13 15.63
N MET A 496 25.62 16.00 15.09
CA MET A 496 27.04 15.63 15.13
C MET A 496 27.82 16.43 14.07
N GLU A 497 28.93 17.04 14.47
CA GLU A 497 29.73 17.93 13.63
C GLU A 497 30.16 17.25 12.33
N GLU A 498 30.54 15.98 12.38
CA GLU A 498 31.00 15.18 11.24
C GLU A 498 29.94 15.00 10.16
N TYR A 499 28.63 15.10 10.49
CA TYR A 499 27.51 15.01 9.55
C TYR A 499 26.96 16.37 9.09
N GLY A 500 27.52 17.48 9.57
CA GLY A 500 27.07 18.83 9.20
C GLY A 500 27.11 19.13 7.71
N ALA A 501 27.96 18.46 6.94
CA ALA A 501 27.98 18.59 5.48
C ALA A 501 26.83 17.81 4.80
N VAL A 502 26.37 16.71 5.40
CA VAL A 502 25.21 15.92 4.90
C VAL A 502 23.91 16.68 5.12
N VAL A 503 23.74 17.26 6.32
CA VAL A 503 22.54 18.04 6.69
C VAL A 503 22.38 19.30 5.81
N ARG A 504 23.48 19.88 5.29
CA ARG A 504 23.45 21.08 4.43
C ARG A 504 23.25 20.80 2.94
N LYS A 505 23.27 19.57 2.51
CA LYS A 505 23.03 19.16 1.11
C LYS A 505 21.55 18.91 0.83
#